data_316593df2b72bc4621a7539cc078946b
#
_entry.id   316593df2b72bc4621a7539cc078946b
#
_cell.length_a   1.000
_cell.length_b   1.000
_cell.length_c   1.000
_cell.angle_alpha   90.00
_cell.angle_beta   90.00
_cell.angle_gamma   90.00
#
_symmetry.space_group_name_H-M   'P 1'
#
loop_
_entity.id
_entity.type
_entity.pdbx_description
1 polymer ?
#
loop_
_entity_poly.entity_id
_entity_poly.type
_entity_poly.pdbx_seq_one_letter_code
_entity_poly.pdbx_strand_id
1 'polypeptide(L)'
;DRHQDRQQQLMVMEERATIARELHDSIAQSLSCMKMQVSCLQMQGDEIPESSRQLLSQIRNELNTSWAQLRELLTTFRLQLTEPGLRPALESSCQEYSAHFGFDVRLDYQLPPRVVPAHQAIHLLQIAREALSNALKHSGATAVSVAVQQQENRVVLRISDNGCGIPDNAERTNHYGLIIMRDRAQSLRGDCQVRPGASGGTDVVVTFIPETFLSSMQGDNHE
;
A
#
# COMPACT_ATOMS: atom_id res chain seq x y z
N ASP A 1 20.25 -31.10 -16.52
CA ASP A 1 20.89 -29.91 -15.96
C ASP A 1 19.87 -28.71 -15.82
N ARG A 2 19.29 -28.19 -16.90
CA ARG A 2 18.35 -27.05 -16.80
C ARG A 2 17.08 -27.33 -15.97
N HIS A 3 16.60 -28.56 -15.92
CA HIS A 3 15.43 -28.93 -15.11
C HIS A 3 15.77 -29.01 -13.62
N GLN A 4 16.93 -29.55 -13.30
CA GLN A 4 17.41 -29.63 -11.92
C GLN A 4 17.71 -28.23 -11.33
N ASP A 5 18.35 -27.35 -12.13
CA ASP A 5 18.61 -25.97 -11.72
C ASP A 5 17.32 -25.19 -11.45
N ARG A 6 16.29 -25.42 -12.28
CA ARG A 6 14.99 -24.79 -12.12
C ARG A 6 14.24 -25.28 -10.88
N GLN A 7 14.30 -26.60 -10.61
CA GLN A 7 13.70 -27.16 -9.40
C GLN A 7 14.40 -26.68 -8.13
N GLN A 8 15.72 -26.55 -8.17
CA GLN A 8 16.50 -26.06 -7.05
C GLN A 8 16.24 -24.57 -6.76
N GLN A 9 16.08 -23.76 -7.81
CA GLN A 9 15.66 -22.36 -7.67
C GLN A 9 14.26 -22.22 -7.09
N LEU A 10 13.31 -23.07 -7.51
CA LEU A 10 11.95 -23.06 -6.95
C LEU A 10 11.93 -23.46 -5.47
N MET A 11 12.68 -24.49 -5.08
CA MET A 11 12.79 -24.90 -3.68
C MET A 11 13.38 -23.80 -2.80
N VAL A 12 14.44 -23.13 -3.25
CA VAL A 12 15.05 -22.00 -2.52
C VAL A 12 14.07 -20.81 -2.40
N MET A 13 13.27 -20.57 -3.43
CA MET A 13 12.24 -19.53 -3.38
C MET A 13 11.11 -19.87 -2.40
N GLU A 14 10.64 -21.12 -2.39
CA GLU A 14 9.62 -21.60 -1.45
C GLU A 14 10.10 -21.55 0.01
N GLU A 15 11.33 -21.97 0.25
CA GLU A 15 11.95 -21.90 1.57
C GLU A 15 12.07 -20.46 2.08
N ARG A 16 12.56 -19.54 1.23
CA ARG A 16 12.62 -18.11 1.56
C ARG A 16 11.23 -17.54 1.82
N ALA A 17 10.21 -17.96 1.06
CA ALA A 17 8.83 -17.52 1.27
C ALA A 17 8.27 -17.98 2.62
N THR A 18 8.58 -19.19 3.01
CA THR A 18 8.15 -19.77 4.27
C THR A 18 8.81 -19.06 5.45
N ILE A 19 10.13 -18.88 5.40
CA ILE A 19 10.89 -18.15 6.42
C ILE A 19 10.38 -16.71 6.57
N ALA A 20 10.13 -16.02 5.46
CA ALA A 20 9.61 -14.66 5.50
C ALA A 20 8.21 -14.60 6.15
N ARG A 21 7.34 -15.57 5.90
CA ARG A 21 6.02 -15.64 6.55
C ARG A 21 6.14 -15.91 8.05
N GLU A 22 6.98 -16.83 8.45
CA GLU A 22 7.21 -17.15 9.87
C GLU A 22 7.82 -15.98 10.64
N LEU A 23 8.81 -15.30 10.05
CA LEU A 23 9.41 -14.10 10.63
C LEU A 23 8.37 -12.97 10.74
N HIS A 24 7.53 -12.79 9.72
CA HIS A 24 6.45 -11.83 9.77
C HIS A 24 5.48 -12.11 10.91
N ASP A 25 4.97 -13.32 11.00
CA ASP A 25 3.97 -13.65 12.00
C ASP A 25 4.54 -13.47 13.41
N SER A 26 5.81 -13.84 13.63
CA SER A 26 6.51 -13.63 14.89
C SER A 26 6.72 -12.15 15.22
N ILE A 27 7.23 -11.35 14.27
CA ILE A 27 7.48 -9.92 14.48
C ILE A 27 6.15 -9.16 14.59
N ALA A 28 5.18 -9.49 13.76
CA ALA A 28 3.84 -8.92 13.80
C ALA A 28 3.17 -9.13 15.17
N GLN A 29 3.27 -10.33 15.71
CA GLN A 29 2.73 -10.65 17.03
C GLN A 29 3.44 -9.86 18.12
N SER A 30 4.77 -9.75 18.08
CA SER A 30 5.56 -8.98 19.04
C SER A 30 5.23 -7.49 19.00
N LEU A 31 5.14 -6.89 17.81
CA LEU A 31 4.75 -5.48 17.63
C LEU A 31 3.33 -5.21 18.11
N SER A 32 2.39 -6.13 17.85
CA SER A 32 1.00 -6.01 18.31
C SER A 32 0.92 -6.07 19.84
N CYS A 33 1.70 -6.94 20.47
CA CYS A 33 1.78 -7.05 21.92
C CYS A 33 2.34 -5.77 22.56
N MET A 34 3.44 -5.23 22.02
CA MET A 34 4.03 -3.97 22.47
C MET A 34 3.07 -2.80 22.30
N LYS A 35 2.35 -2.75 21.18
CA LYS A 35 1.32 -1.74 20.91
C LYS A 35 0.19 -1.77 21.93
N MET A 36 -0.24 -2.96 22.32
CA MET A 36 -1.27 -3.16 23.35
C MET A 36 -0.75 -2.72 24.73
N GLN A 37 0.48 -3.07 25.08
CA GLN A 37 1.11 -2.65 26.34
C GLN A 37 1.22 -1.12 26.44
N VAL A 38 1.66 -0.44 25.39
CA VAL A 38 1.71 1.03 25.34
C VAL A 38 0.32 1.64 25.48
N SER A 39 -0.69 1.07 24.82
CA SER A 39 -2.08 1.53 24.95
C SER A 39 -2.60 1.35 26.38
N CYS A 40 -2.33 0.22 27.02
CA CYS A 40 -2.69 -0.01 28.42
C CYS A 40 -2.04 1.02 29.36
N LEU A 41 -0.77 1.34 29.16
CA LEU A 41 -0.10 2.37 29.95
C LEU A 41 -0.70 3.75 29.72
N GLN A 42 -1.08 4.10 28.49
CA GLN A 42 -1.72 5.37 28.20
C GLN A 42 -3.13 5.48 28.82
N MET A 43 -3.83 4.38 29.02
CA MET A 43 -5.15 4.34 29.67
C MET A 43 -5.10 4.55 31.19
N GLN A 44 -3.93 4.47 31.82
CA GLN A 44 -3.78 4.72 33.27
C GLN A 44 -3.96 6.20 33.66
N GLY A 45 -4.21 7.09 32.69
CA GLY A 45 -4.76 8.43 32.93
C GLY A 45 -3.81 9.39 33.61
N ASP A 46 -4.34 10.16 34.59
CA ASP A 46 -3.67 11.30 35.21
C ASP A 46 -2.51 10.94 36.16
N GLU A 47 -2.28 9.67 36.42
CA GLU A 47 -1.17 9.20 37.26
C GLU A 47 0.19 9.20 36.53
N ILE A 48 0.20 9.38 35.21
CA ILE A 48 1.41 9.36 34.41
C ILE A 48 1.94 10.78 34.21
N PRO A 49 3.22 11.05 34.57
CA PRO A 49 3.85 12.33 34.28
C PRO A 49 3.81 12.70 32.80
N GLU A 50 3.70 13.98 32.47
CA GLU A 50 3.61 14.47 31.09
C GLU A 50 4.80 14.03 30.22
N SER A 51 6.01 14.03 30.80
CA SER A 51 7.21 13.51 30.11
C SER A 51 7.09 12.04 29.70
N SER A 52 6.51 11.22 30.58
CA SER A 52 6.28 9.79 30.28
C SER A 52 5.17 9.60 29.24
N ARG A 53 4.15 10.46 29.27
CA ARG A 53 3.07 10.45 28.27
C ARG A 53 3.59 10.78 26.87
N GLN A 54 4.50 11.75 26.76
CA GLN A 54 5.15 12.09 25.50
C GLN A 54 6.03 10.94 24.99
N LEU A 55 6.79 10.29 25.87
CA LEU A 55 7.61 9.14 25.52
C LEU A 55 6.77 7.95 25.04
N LEU A 56 5.66 7.66 25.71
CA LEU A 56 4.72 6.61 25.28
C LEU A 56 4.12 6.89 23.90
N SER A 57 3.83 8.16 23.59
CA SER A 57 3.36 8.57 22.28
C SER A 57 4.42 8.40 21.20
N GLN A 58 5.69 8.69 21.50
CA GLN A 58 6.81 8.43 20.58
C GLN A 58 6.98 6.93 20.32
N ILE A 59 7.00 6.10 21.37
CA ILE A 59 7.10 4.65 21.23
C ILE A 59 5.95 4.10 20.38
N ARG A 60 4.72 4.56 20.59
CA ARG A 60 3.57 4.16 19.79
C ARG A 60 3.76 4.51 18.31
N ASN A 61 4.28 5.70 18.01
CA ASN A 61 4.54 6.14 16.65
C ASN A 61 5.63 5.29 15.98
N GLU A 62 6.71 4.97 16.70
CA GLU A 62 7.77 4.10 16.22
C GLU A 62 7.28 2.67 15.96
N LEU A 63 6.43 2.13 16.84
CA LEU A 63 5.79 0.83 16.64
C LEU A 63 4.89 0.82 15.40
N ASN A 64 4.12 1.88 15.17
CA ASN A 64 3.28 2.00 13.98
C ASN A 64 4.12 2.09 12.70
N THR A 65 5.24 2.81 12.73
CA THR A 65 6.19 2.91 11.63
C THR A 65 6.84 1.57 11.33
N SER A 66 7.31 0.87 12.36
CA SER A 66 7.92 -0.47 12.23
C SER A 66 6.93 -1.50 11.67
N TRP A 67 5.67 -1.43 12.11
CA TRP A 67 4.60 -2.26 11.57
C TRP A 67 4.34 -2.00 10.09
N ALA A 68 4.32 -0.73 9.68
CA ALA A 68 4.14 -0.35 8.28
C ALA A 68 5.31 -0.83 7.41
N GLN A 69 6.56 -0.69 7.88
CA GLN A 69 7.75 -1.17 7.20
C GLN A 69 7.76 -2.69 7.05
N LEU A 70 7.38 -3.42 8.10
CA LEU A 70 7.28 -4.88 8.06
C LEU A 70 6.24 -5.33 7.01
N ARG A 71 5.08 -4.68 7.00
CA ARG A 71 4.02 -4.97 6.02
C ARG A 71 4.49 -4.69 4.59
N GLU A 72 5.26 -3.62 4.40
CA GLU A 72 5.86 -3.28 3.12
C GLU A 72 6.81 -4.35 2.62
N LEU A 73 7.74 -4.80 3.47
CA LEU A 73 8.69 -5.87 3.14
C LEU A 73 7.98 -7.15 2.72
N LEU A 74 6.88 -7.51 3.40
CA LEU A 74 6.09 -8.69 3.06
C LEU A 74 5.33 -8.55 1.75
N THR A 75 4.76 -7.37 1.51
CA THR A 75 4.08 -7.09 0.25
C THR A 75 5.06 -7.18 -0.91
N THR A 76 6.27 -6.64 -0.73
CA THR A 76 7.38 -6.76 -1.68
C THR A 76 7.73 -8.22 -1.94
N PHE A 77 7.84 -9.01 -0.88
CA PHE A 77 8.20 -10.41 -0.96
C PHE A 77 7.10 -11.25 -1.62
N ARG A 78 5.84 -11.00 -1.31
CA ARG A 78 4.68 -11.65 -1.95
C ARG A 78 4.60 -11.36 -3.44
N LEU A 79 4.86 -10.13 -3.88
CA LEU A 79 4.87 -9.76 -5.29
C LEU A 79 6.00 -10.41 -6.08
N GLN A 80 7.10 -10.77 -5.41
CA GLN A 80 8.22 -11.48 -6.04
C GLN A 80 8.01 -12.99 -6.13
N LEU A 81 7.19 -13.58 -5.26
CA LEU A 81 7.07 -15.03 -5.08
C LEU A 81 5.76 -15.65 -5.60
N THR A 82 4.67 -14.92 -5.54
CA THR A 82 3.40 -15.33 -6.15
C THR A 82 3.32 -14.73 -7.54
N GLU A 83 2.70 -15.41 -8.51
CA GLU A 83 2.62 -14.98 -9.91
C GLU A 83 2.76 -13.45 -10.07
N PRO A 84 3.90 -12.98 -10.62
CA PRO A 84 4.28 -11.59 -10.49
C PRO A 84 3.34 -10.72 -11.31
N GLY A 85 2.61 -9.84 -10.64
CA GLY A 85 1.78 -8.89 -11.34
C GLY A 85 1.01 -7.98 -10.38
N LEU A 86 0.87 -6.74 -10.80
CA LEU A 86 0.07 -5.74 -10.09
C LEU A 86 -1.39 -6.16 -9.96
N ARG A 87 -1.95 -6.78 -11.00
CA ARG A 87 -3.37 -7.19 -11.05
C ARG A 87 -3.74 -8.18 -9.94
N PRO A 88 -3.09 -9.35 -9.77
CA PRO A 88 -3.42 -10.29 -8.70
C PRO A 88 -3.26 -9.67 -7.30
N ALA A 89 -2.27 -8.80 -7.11
CA ALA A 89 -2.03 -8.13 -5.85
C ALA A 89 -3.14 -7.13 -5.51
N LEU A 90 -3.63 -6.37 -6.48
CA LEU A 90 -4.76 -5.46 -6.31
C LEU A 90 -6.07 -6.22 -6.09
N GLU A 91 -6.32 -7.30 -6.85
CA GLU A 91 -7.48 -8.18 -6.67
C GLU A 91 -7.54 -8.73 -5.23
N SER A 92 -6.42 -9.26 -4.75
CA SER A 92 -6.31 -9.78 -3.38
C SER A 92 -6.55 -8.69 -2.33
N SER A 93 -6.00 -7.48 -2.52
CA SER A 93 -6.22 -6.37 -1.61
C SER A 93 -7.68 -5.92 -1.60
N CYS A 94 -8.31 -5.79 -2.76
CA CYS A 94 -9.72 -5.41 -2.85
C CYS A 94 -10.63 -6.44 -2.15
N GLN A 95 -10.35 -7.73 -2.34
CA GLN A 95 -11.09 -8.81 -1.66
C GLN A 95 -10.89 -8.79 -0.15
N GLU A 96 -9.66 -8.59 0.32
CA GLU A 96 -9.33 -8.49 1.74
C GLU A 96 -10.12 -7.35 2.42
N TYR A 97 -10.11 -6.17 1.81
CA TYR A 97 -10.82 -5.01 2.35
C TYR A 97 -12.34 -5.18 2.28
N SER A 98 -12.87 -5.71 1.19
CA SER A 98 -14.30 -6.01 1.04
C SER A 98 -14.79 -7.02 2.08
N ALA A 99 -14.06 -8.10 2.30
CA ALA A 99 -14.42 -9.14 3.28
C ALA A 99 -14.31 -8.64 4.72
N HIS A 100 -13.28 -7.84 5.03
CA HIS A 100 -13.03 -7.39 6.40
C HIS A 100 -14.01 -6.31 6.88
N PHE A 101 -14.50 -5.48 5.97
CA PHE A 101 -15.31 -4.31 6.31
C PHE A 101 -16.74 -4.35 5.77
N GLY A 102 -17.08 -5.36 4.98
CA GLY A 102 -18.45 -5.61 4.54
C GLY A 102 -19.01 -4.61 3.52
N PHE A 103 -18.15 -3.95 2.72
CA PHE A 103 -18.58 -3.04 1.66
C PHE A 103 -17.99 -3.41 0.30
N ASP A 104 -18.55 -2.79 -0.74
CA ASP A 104 -18.22 -3.09 -2.13
C ASP A 104 -16.92 -2.39 -2.54
N VAL A 105 -15.89 -3.18 -2.85
CA VAL A 105 -14.64 -2.69 -3.47
C VAL A 105 -14.57 -3.27 -4.87
N ARG A 106 -14.68 -2.41 -5.88
CA ARG A 106 -14.63 -2.79 -7.30
C ARG A 106 -13.26 -2.50 -7.89
N LEU A 107 -12.69 -3.46 -8.60
CA LEU A 107 -11.47 -3.29 -9.37
C LEU A 107 -11.78 -3.31 -10.87
N ASP A 108 -11.43 -2.22 -11.57
CA ASP A 108 -11.35 -2.15 -13.03
C ASP A 108 -9.88 -2.05 -13.45
N TYR A 109 -9.36 -3.15 -14.01
CA TYR A 109 -7.95 -3.27 -14.37
C TYR A 109 -7.79 -3.44 -15.88
N GLN A 110 -7.26 -2.41 -16.55
CA GLN A 110 -7.15 -2.32 -18.01
C GLN A 110 -5.70 -2.06 -18.46
N LEU A 111 -4.74 -2.79 -17.90
CA LEU A 111 -3.36 -2.77 -18.36
C LEU A 111 -3.01 -4.07 -19.08
N PRO A 112 -2.22 -4.02 -20.16
CA PRO A 112 -1.56 -5.20 -20.70
C PRO A 112 -0.64 -5.85 -19.66
N PRO A 113 -0.39 -7.18 -19.77
CA PRO A 113 0.56 -7.86 -18.90
C PRO A 113 1.95 -7.21 -18.96
N ARG A 114 2.65 -7.18 -17.82
CA ARG A 114 4.05 -6.74 -17.70
C ARG A 114 4.32 -5.26 -18.02
N VAL A 115 3.31 -4.41 -18.11
CA VAL A 115 3.51 -2.96 -18.30
C VAL A 115 4.18 -2.33 -17.09
N VAL A 116 3.80 -2.75 -15.88
CA VAL A 116 4.37 -2.25 -14.63
C VAL A 116 5.32 -3.28 -14.04
N PRO A 117 6.64 -2.98 -13.96
CA PRO A 117 7.61 -3.86 -13.31
C PRO A 117 7.29 -4.07 -11.82
N ALA A 118 7.73 -5.20 -11.26
CA ALA A 118 7.44 -5.58 -9.87
C ALA A 118 7.84 -4.51 -8.84
N HIS A 119 9.00 -3.88 -9.00
CA HIS A 119 9.48 -2.84 -8.08
C HIS A 119 8.63 -1.55 -8.14
N GLN A 120 8.01 -1.24 -9.29
CA GLN A 120 7.05 -0.14 -9.42
C GLN A 120 5.66 -0.55 -8.93
N ALA A 121 5.24 -1.79 -9.18
CA ALA A 121 3.97 -2.34 -8.73
C ALA A 121 3.78 -2.29 -7.20
N ILE A 122 4.87 -2.45 -6.45
CA ILE A 122 4.87 -2.35 -4.99
C ILE A 122 4.39 -0.97 -4.52
N HIS A 123 4.91 0.09 -5.10
CA HIS A 123 4.53 1.46 -4.72
C HIS A 123 3.06 1.73 -5.04
N LEU A 124 2.56 1.29 -6.19
CA LEU A 124 1.13 1.40 -6.54
C LEU A 124 0.25 0.64 -5.58
N LEU A 125 0.63 -0.60 -5.24
CA LEU A 125 -0.13 -1.42 -4.31
C LEU A 125 -0.22 -0.77 -2.93
N GLN A 126 0.87 -0.18 -2.44
CA GLN A 126 0.88 0.51 -1.15
C GLN A 126 0.02 1.77 -1.16
N ILE A 127 0.06 2.56 -2.24
CA ILE A 127 -0.83 3.71 -2.40
C ILE A 127 -2.29 3.25 -2.39
N ALA A 128 -2.62 2.19 -3.13
CA ALA A 128 -3.97 1.64 -3.16
C ALA A 128 -4.43 1.16 -1.78
N ARG A 129 -3.59 0.44 -1.04
CA ARG A 129 -3.91 -0.03 0.31
C ARG A 129 -4.09 1.12 1.30
N GLU A 130 -3.28 2.16 1.22
CA GLU A 130 -3.42 3.35 2.06
C GLU A 130 -4.72 4.11 1.74
N ALA A 131 -5.03 4.30 0.46
CA ALA A 131 -6.28 4.93 0.03
C ALA A 131 -7.52 4.13 0.46
N LEU A 132 -7.49 2.80 0.31
CA LEU A 132 -8.55 1.91 0.80
C LEU A 132 -8.70 2.01 2.32
N SER A 133 -7.59 2.00 3.06
CA SER A 133 -7.62 2.16 4.52
C SER A 133 -8.21 3.50 4.96
N ASN A 134 -7.89 4.59 4.25
CA ASN A 134 -8.42 5.92 4.53
C ASN A 134 -9.92 6.01 4.23
N ALA A 135 -10.37 5.45 3.13
CA ALA A 135 -11.80 5.38 2.78
C ALA A 135 -12.61 4.68 3.88
N LEU A 136 -12.04 3.65 4.50
CA LEU A 136 -12.70 2.85 5.53
C LEU A 136 -12.71 3.48 6.90
N LYS A 137 -11.56 3.98 7.34
CA LYS A 137 -11.39 4.47 8.70
C LYS A 137 -11.93 5.88 8.90
N HIS A 138 -11.93 6.68 7.85
CA HIS A 138 -12.12 8.13 7.98
C HIS A 138 -13.28 8.69 7.18
N SER A 139 -13.68 8.04 6.09
CA SER A 139 -14.70 8.62 5.21
C SER A 139 -16.12 8.08 5.43
N GLY A 140 -16.25 6.96 6.14
CA GLY A 140 -17.55 6.28 6.26
C GLY A 140 -18.09 5.78 4.92
N ALA A 141 -17.21 5.53 3.95
CA ALA A 141 -17.57 5.06 2.63
C ALA A 141 -18.27 3.69 2.70
N THR A 142 -19.24 3.48 1.82
CA THR A 142 -19.94 2.20 1.62
C THR A 142 -19.51 1.51 0.32
N ALA A 143 -18.89 2.24 -0.59
CA ALA A 143 -18.37 1.73 -1.85
C ALA A 143 -17.06 2.44 -2.21
N VAL A 144 -16.11 1.67 -2.73
CA VAL A 144 -14.84 2.15 -3.24
C VAL A 144 -14.58 1.52 -4.60
N SER A 145 -14.14 2.32 -5.56
CA SER A 145 -13.68 1.85 -6.86
C SER A 145 -12.18 2.05 -7.03
N VAL A 146 -11.51 1.03 -7.54
CA VAL A 146 -10.09 1.05 -7.91
C VAL A 146 -10.01 0.84 -9.41
N ALA A 147 -9.45 1.80 -10.14
CA ALA A 147 -9.27 1.74 -11.58
C ALA A 147 -7.80 1.88 -11.93
N VAL A 148 -7.31 1.00 -12.79
CA VAL A 148 -5.95 1.06 -13.34
C VAL A 148 -6.03 0.99 -14.85
N GLN A 149 -5.53 2.02 -15.52
CA GLN A 149 -5.58 2.11 -16.97
C GLN A 149 -4.32 2.76 -17.55
N GLN A 150 -4.09 2.48 -18.82
CA GLN A 150 -3.06 3.15 -19.59
C GLN A 150 -3.68 4.35 -20.33
N GLN A 151 -3.02 5.49 -20.26
CA GLN A 151 -3.33 6.68 -21.02
C GLN A 151 -2.05 7.10 -21.76
N GLU A 152 -2.01 6.84 -23.06
CA GLU A 152 -0.82 7.03 -23.90
C GLU A 152 0.38 6.25 -23.32
N ASN A 153 1.45 6.94 -22.91
CA ASN A 153 2.65 6.37 -22.30
C ASN A 153 2.63 6.41 -20.76
N ARG A 154 1.48 6.64 -20.15
CA ARG A 154 1.31 6.75 -18.70
C ARG A 154 0.40 5.67 -18.16
N VAL A 155 0.63 5.29 -16.93
CA VAL A 155 -0.30 4.50 -16.13
C VAL A 155 -0.98 5.41 -15.14
N VAL A 156 -2.28 5.28 -15.03
CA VAL A 156 -3.12 6.01 -14.08
C VAL A 156 -3.80 5.01 -13.15
N LEU A 157 -3.53 5.15 -11.85
CA LEU A 157 -4.26 4.48 -10.79
C LEU A 157 -5.21 5.49 -10.15
N ARG A 158 -6.49 5.17 -10.07
CA ARG A 158 -7.51 5.98 -9.41
C ARG A 158 -8.24 5.15 -8.36
N ILE A 159 -8.32 5.69 -7.16
CA ILE A 159 -9.14 5.13 -6.08
C ILE A 159 -10.16 6.20 -5.69
N SER A 160 -11.45 5.87 -5.82
CA SER A 160 -12.57 6.77 -5.55
C SER A 160 -13.48 6.17 -4.49
N ASP A 161 -13.77 6.89 -3.44
CA ASP A 161 -14.75 6.51 -2.43
C ASP A 161 -15.99 7.44 -2.46
N ASN A 162 -17.08 6.94 -1.92
CA ASN A 162 -18.34 7.69 -1.78
C ASN A 162 -18.57 8.21 -0.34
N GLY A 163 -17.51 8.39 0.43
CA GLY A 163 -17.60 8.82 1.82
C GLY A 163 -17.81 10.32 1.98
N CYS A 164 -17.49 10.85 3.16
CA CYS A 164 -17.69 12.25 3.51
C CYS A 164 -16.66 13.22 2.88
N GLY A 165 -15.68 12.70 2.15
CA GLY A 165 -14.60 13.50 1.57
C GLY A 165 -13.51 13.86 2.58
N ILE A 166 -12.65 14.78 2.18
CA ILE A 166 -11.55 15.28 3.00
C ILE A 166 -12.06 16.47 3.81
N PRO A 167 -12.01 16.42 5.16
CA PRO A 167 -12.38 17.58 5.99
C PRO A 167 -11.45 18.77 5.71
N ASP A 168 -11.98 20.00 5.70
CA ASP A 168 -11.19 21.22 5.53
C ASP A 168 -10.05 21.38 6.55
N ASN A 169 -10.15 20.69 7.69
CA ASN A 169 -9.13 20.65 8.75
C ASN A 169 -8.18 19.43 8.65
N ALA A 170 -8.25 18.65 7.59
CA ALA A 170 -7.43 17.44 7.40
C ALA A 170 -5.93 17.76 7.39
N GLU A 171 -5.53 19.00 7.15
CA GLU A 171 -4.13 19.43 7.24
C GLU A 171 -3.51 19.24 8.63
N ARG A 172 -4.28 19.07 9.69
CA ARG A 172 -3.74 18.99 11.07
C ARG A 172 -3.75 17.62 11.72
N THR A 173 -4.54 16.66 11.25
CA THR A 173 -4.77 15.43 12.04
C THR A 173 -4.39 14.12 11.37
N ASN A 174 -4.15 14.06 10.05
CA ASN A 174 -3.95 12.79 9.34
C ASN A 174 -2.90 12.85 8.22
N HIS A 175 -1.83 13.61 8.41
CA HIS A 175 -0.81 13.85 7.39
C HIS A 175 0.00 12.63 6.95
N TYR A 176 0.12 11.60 7.80
CA TYR A 176 0.99 10.46 7.50
C TYR A 176 0.58 9.69 6.25
N GLY A 177 -0.70 9.37 6.09
CA GLY A 177 -1.19 8.63 4.93
C GLY A 177 -1.01 9.37 3.61
N LEU A 178 -1.30 10.67 3.59
CA LEU A 178 -1.12 11.52 2.41
C LEU A 178 0.37 11.68 2.04
N ILE A 179 1.22 11.86 3.04
CA ILE A 179 2.67 11.96 2.86
C ILE A 179 3.21 10.64 2.30
N ILE A 180 2.83 9.49 2.88
CA ILE A 180 3.23 8.17 2.39
C ILE A 180 2.83 7.98 0.92
N MET A 181 1.60 8.31 0.55
CA MET A 181 1.14 8.17 -0.83
C MET A 181 1.94 9.05 -1.79
N ARG A 182 2.25 10.29 -1.40
CA ARG A 182 3.07 11.21 -2.22
C ARG A 182 4.51 10.73 -2.34
N ASP A 183 5.13 10.29 -1.25
CA ASP A 183 6.50 9.75 -1.26
C ASP A 183 6.59 8.51 -2.16
N ARG A 184 5.58 7.64 -2.12
CA ARG A 184 5.51 6.48 -3.02
C ARG A 184 5.35 6.85 -4.48
N ALA A 185 4.53 7.86 -4.77
CA ALA A 185 4.40 8.38 -6.13
C ALA A 185 5.71 9.02 -6.63
N GLN A 186 6.44 9.73 -5.77
CA GLN A 186 7.77 10.26 -6.10
C GLN A 186 8.78 9.14 -6.41
N SER A 187 8.73 8.03 -5.68
CA SER A 187 9.54 6.85 -5.99
C SER A 187 9.26 6.27 -7.38
N LEU A 188 8.06 6.47 -7.89
CA LEU A 188 7.67 6.16 -9.27
C LEU A 188 8.04 7.25 -10.29
N ARG A 189 8.64 8.36 -9.86
CA ARG A 189 8.80 9.59 -10.63
C ARG A 189 7.46 10.08 -11.21
N GLY A 190 6.39 9.87 -10.46
CA GLY A 190 5.02 10.21 -10.78
C GLY A 190 4.45 11.28 -9.87
N ASP A 191 3.16 11.53 -10.06
CA ASP A 191 2.37 12.48 -9.28
C ASP A 191 1.24 11.76 -8.54
N CYS A 192 0.91 12.23 -7.35
CA CYS A 192 -0.23 11.76 -6.55
C CYS A 192 -1.08 12.95 -6.14
N GLN A 193 -2.30 12.99 -6.67
CA GLN A 193 -3.29 13.99 -6.32
C GLN A 193 -4.40 13.37 -5.47
N VAL A 194 -4.73 14.05 -4.39
CA VAL A 194 -5.87 13.72 -3.54
C VAL A 194 -6.84 14.90 -3.60
N ARG A 195 -8.05 14.64 -4.10
CA ARG A 195 -9.04 15.69 -4.38
C ARG A 195 -10.45 15.23 -4.01
N PRO A 196 -11.40 16.16 -3.83
CA PRO A 196 -12.81 15.79 -3.70
C PRO A 196 -13.30 15.04 -4.92
N GLY A 197 -14.07 13.96 -4.70
CA GLY A 197 -14.68 13.19 -5.76
C GLY A 197 -15.84 13.93 -6.42
N ALA A 198 -16.12 13.65 -7.70
CA ALA A 198 -17.18 14.30 -8.47
C ALA A 198 -18.59 14.04 -7.92
N SER A 199 -18.81 12.90 -7.25
CA SER A 199 -20.08 12.48 -6.63
C SER A 199 -20.05 12.52 -5.09
N GLY A 200 -19.15 13.31 -4.52
CA GLY A 200 -18.81 13.27 -3.09
C GLY A 200 -17.67 12.30 -2.83
N GLY A 201 -17.20 12.23 -1.57
CA GLY A 201 -16.07 11.38 -1.20
C GLY A 201 -14.72 11.92 -1.65
N THR A 202 -13.76 11.02 -1.81
CA THR A 202 -12.37 11.36 -2.16
C THR A 202 -11.89 10.60 -3.38
N ASP A 203 -11.17 11.28 -4.26
CA ASP A 203 -10.40 10.69 -5.36
C ASP A 203 -8.92 10.77 -5.06
N VAL A 204 -8.24 9.62 -5.07
CA VAL A 204 -6.78 9.52 -5.10
C VAL A 204 -6.37 9.13 -6.52
N VAL A 205 -5.56 9.96 -7.16
CA VAL A 205 -5.12 9.74 -8.55
C VAL A 205 -3.60 9.75 -8.60
N VAL A 206 -3.03 8.64 -9.04
CA VAL A 206 -1.58 8.50 -9.27
C VAL A 206 -1.32 8.34 -10.75
N THR A 207 -0.37 9.12 -11.27
CA THR A 207 0.04 9.08 -12.67
C THR A 207 1.54 8.98 -12.77
N PHE A 208 2.06 8.03 -13.54
CA PHE A 208 3.50 7.86 -13.77
C PHE A 208 3.77 7.22 -15.13
N ILE A 209 5.02 7.30 -15.60
CA ILE A 209 5.49 6.62 -16.81
C ILE A 209 6.23 5.35 -16.38
N PRO A 210 5.75 4.15 -16.73
CA PRO A 210 6.46 2.91 -16.46
C PRO A 210 7.83 2.86 -17.12
N GLU A 211 8.81 2.26 -16.45
CA GLU A 211 10.16 2.10 -17.00
C GLU A 211 10.18 1.32 -18.32
N THR A 212 9.23 0.41 -18.51
CA THR A 212 9.04 -0.31 -19.76
C THR A 212 8.79 0.60 -20.95
N PHE A 213 8.12 1.74 -20.75
CA PHE A 213 7.90 2.73 -21.82
C PHE A 213 9.09 3.66 -22.01
N LEU A 214 9.83 3.95 -20.97
CA LEU A 214 11.07 4.75 -21.09
C LEU A 214 12.14 4.02 -21.88
N SER A 215 12.26 2.71 -21.71
CA SER A 215 13.22 1.88 -22.44
C SER A 215 12.90 1.78 -23.94
N SER A 216 11.63 1.76 -24.32
CA SER A 216 11.21 1.76 -25.73
C SER A 216 11.45 3.09 -26.44
N MET A 217 11.37 4.21 -25.72
CA MET A 217 11.63 5.55 -26.27
C MET A 217 13.13 5.81 -26.53
N GLN A 218 14.04 5.11 -25.84
CA GLN A 218 15.49 5.23 -26.07
C GLN A 218 16.00 4.34 -27.20
N GLY A 219 15.24 3.31 -27.59
CA GLY A 219 15.60 2.41 -28.70
C GLY A 219 15.38 2.98 -30.10
N ASP A 220 14.49 3.96 -30.27
CA ASP A 220 14.16 4.54 -31.57
C ASP A 220 15.08 5.69 -32.02
N ASN A 221 16.09 6.06 -31.24
CA ASN A 221 17.04 7.13 -31.58
C ASN A 221 18.37 6.62 -32.15
N HIS A 222 18.47 5.35 -32.54
CA HIS A 222 19.70 4.77 -33.11
C HIS A 222 19.45 4.06 -34.48
N GLU A 223 18.58 4.60 -35.31
CA GLU A 223 18.60 4.30 -36.75
C GLU A 223 18.85 5.53 -37.57
#